data_4eaa7327a778a114104675e3e6a5589b
#
_entry.id   4eaa7327a778a114104675e3e6a5589b
#
_cell.length_a   1.000
_cell.length_b   1.000
_cell.length_c   1.000
_cell.angle_alpha   90.00
_cell.angle_beta   90.00
_cell.angle_gamma   90.00
#
_symmetry.space_group_name_H-M   'P 1'
#
loop_
_entity.id
_entity.type
_entity.pdbx_description
1 polymer ?
#
loop_
_entity_poly.entity_id
_entity_poly.type
_entity_poly.pdbx_seq_one_letter_code
_entity_poly.pdbx_strand_id
1 'polypeptide(L)'
;ASIGYFDTENGDRFHAVVETGAWNWQMGSQLQWLDGLEGRQLIHNDRTADSGGRYPGFGSVVIDVDSGERRTLPMPVYVVAPSSAWALCVDYRRLYVTHETIGYSEEGGPFALPLAPEDDGIWHMEVATGEARLLASYARLKAFHHRTSMDKAIHWVSHIEVNPSSSRILFLH
;
A
#
# COMPACT_ATOMS: atom_id res chain seq x y z
N ALA A 1 -16.07 1.41 2.04
CA ALA A 1 -15.98 2.87 1.86
C ALA A 1 -16.09 3.20 0.38
N SER A 2 -16.73 4.35 0.04
CA SER A 2 -16.81 4.83 -1.34
C SER A 2 -15.57 5.64 -1.71
N ILE A 3 -15.05 5.40 -2.91
CA ILE A 3 -13.93 6.11 -3.52
C ILE A 3 -14.45 6.95 -4.67
N GLY A 4 -13.94 8.16 -4.81
CA GLY A 4 -14.26 9.07 -5.91
C GLY A 4 -13.31 10.25 -5.95
N TYR A 5 -13.54 11.15 -6.91
CA TYR A 5 -12.76 12.37 -7.09
C TYR A 5 -13.68 13.57 -7.36
N PHE A 6 -13.18 14.76 -7.11
CA PHE A 6 -13.82 16.01 -7.51
C PHE A 6 -13.20 16.51 -8.81
N ASP A 7 -14.05 16.91 -9.77
CA ASP A 7 -13.62 17.58 -10.97
C ASP A 7 -13.65 19.09 -10.73
N THR A 8 -12.48 19.66 -10.45
CA THR A 8 -12.31 21.08 -10.12
C THR A 8 -12.45 22.01 -11.32
N GLU A 9 -12.38 21.48 -12.54
CA GLU A 9 -12.57 22.26 -13.77
C GLU A 9 -14.04 22.33 -14.18
N ASN A 10 -14.90 21.44 -13.67
CA ASN A 10 -16.31 21.33 -13.99
C ASN A 10 -17.22 21.54 -12.78
N GLY A 11 -16.92 22.54 -11.95
CA GLY A 11 -17.79 23.02 -10.88
C GLY A 11 -17.76 22.14 -9.61
N ASP A 12 -16.61 21.57 -9.31
CA ASP A 12 -16.36 20.76 -8.09
C ASP A 12 -17.33 19.58 -7.94
N ARG A 13 -17.71 18.96 -9.06
CA ARG A 13 -18.61 17.83 -9.04
C ARG A 13 -17.90 16.58 -8.53
N PHE A 14 -18.53 15.90 -7.57
CA PHE A 14 -18.07 14.59 -7.09
C PHE A 14 -18.43 13.49 -8.08
N HIS A 15 -17.46 12.68 -8.45
CA HIS A 15 -17.59 11.47 -9.26
C HIS A 15 -17.27 10.25 -8.41
N ALA A 16 -18.29 9.47 -8.07
CA ALA A 16 -18.10 8.17 -7.41
C ALA A 16 -17.52 7.17 -8.42
N VAL A 17 -16.46 6.46 -8.04
CA VAL A 17 -15.76 5.51 -8.92
C VAL A 17 -16.04 4.08 -8.49
N VAL A 18 -15.80 3.73 -7.22
CA VAL A 18 -15.91 2.37 -6.72
C VAL A 18 -16.06 2.35 -5.19
N GLU A 19 -16.48 1.22 -4.65
CA GLU A 19 -16.37 0.93 -3.22
C GLU A 19 -15.16 0.07 -2.93
N THR A 20 -14.60 0.21 -1.71
CA THR A 20 -13.50 -0.63 -1.21
C THR A 20 -13.81 -1.20 0.17
N GLY A 21 -13.36 -2.44 0.39
CA GLY A 21 -13.35 -3.10 1.69
C GLY A 21 -12.06 -2.87 2.49
N ALA A 22 -11.01 -2.30 1.88
CA ALA A 22 -9.76 -1.95 2.55
C ALA A 22 -9.75 -0.47 2.91
N TRP A 23 -9.97 -0.18 4.19
CA TRP A 23 -10.05 1.21 4.66
C TRP A 23 -9.51 1.34 6.08
N ASN A 24 -8.81 2.43 6.36
CA ASN A 24 -8.42 2.82 7.70
C ASN A 24 -8.69 4.32 7.94
N TRP A 25 -8.65 4.73 9.21
CA TRP A 25 -9.03 6.09 9.61
C TRP A 25 -8.08 7.17 9.13
N GLN A 26 -6.80 6.89 9.00
CA GLN A 26 -5.79 7.91 8.73
C GLN A 26 -5.48 8.06 7.24
N MET A 27 -5.44 6.95 6.50
CA MET A 27 -4.95 6.91 5.11
C MET A 27 -5.99 6.39 4.11
N GLY A 28 -7.19 6.02 4.60
CA GLY A 28 -8.23 5.45 3.76
C GLY A 28 -7.79 4.16 3.08
N SER A 29 -8.00 4.07 1.78
CA SER A 29 -7.62 2.96 0.92
C SER A 29 -6.33 3.18 0.13
N GLN A 30 -5.52 4.17 0.49
CA GLN A 30 -4.33 4.61 -0.28
C GLN A 30 -4.67 4.97 -1.74
N LEU A 31 -5.75 5.72 -1.92
CA LEU A 31 -6.17 6.21 -3.22
C LEU A 31 -5.15 7.21 -3.78
N GLN A 32 -4.63 6.93 -4.97
CA GLN A 32 -3.63 7.76 -5.64
C GLN A 32 -3.88 7.81 -7.16
N TRP A 33 -3.57 8.94 -7.81
CA TRP A 33 -3.52 9.03 -9.25
C TRP A 33 -2.27 8.35 -9.82
N LEU A 34 -2.37 7.83 -11.04
CA LEU A 34 -1.27 7.27 -11.83
C LEU A 34 -0.97 8.20 -13.02
N ASP A 35 -0.32 9.33 -12.73
CA ASP A 35 -0.11 10.41 -13.69
C ASP A 35 0.83 10.07 -14.85
N GLY A 36 1.65 9.03 -14.72
CA GLY A 36 2.62 8.61 -15.75
C GLY A 36 2.07 7.64 -16.81
N LEU A 37 0.80 7.26 -16.74
CA LEU A 37 0.18 6.29 -17.64
C LEU A 37 -0.79 6.95 -18.62
N GLU A 38 -1.08 6.26 -19.74
CA GLU A 38 -2.12 6.69 -20.65
C GLU A 38 -3.50 6.61 -19.97
N GLY A 39 -4.37 7.58 -20.25
CA GLY A 39 -5.68 7.69 -19.64
C GLY A 39 -5.66 8.28 -18.22
N ARG A 40 -6.84 8.35 -17.62
CA ARG A 40 -7.02 8.81 -16.24
C ARG A 40 -7.14 7.62 -15.31
N GLN A 41 -6.01 7.11 -14.85
CA GLN A 41 -5.98 5.95 -13.98
C GLN A 41 -5.76 6.34 -12.53
N LEU A 42 -6.37 5.59 -11.62
CA LEU A 42 -6.11 5.64 -10.19
C LEU A 42 -5.84 4.23 -9.65
N ILE A 43 -5.16 4.18 -8.51
CA ILE A 43 -4.91 2.96 -7.77
C ILE A 43 -5.43 3.11 -6.34
N HIS A 44 -6.01 2.06 -5.79
CA HIS A 44 -6.41 1.99 -4.39
C HIS A 44 -6.24 0.57 -3.86
N ASN A 45 -6.16 0.41 -2.55
CA ASN A 45 -6.18 -0.90 -1.92
C ASN A 45 -7.63 -1.41 -1.80
N ASP A 46 -7.78 -2.74 -1.89
CA ASP A 46 -9.06 -3.40 -1.66
C ASP A 46 -8.88 -4.77 -0.99
N ARG A 47 -9.97 -5.31 -0.48
CA ARG A 47 -10.04 -6.72 -0.09
C ARG A 47 -10.14 -7.57 -1.34
N THR A 48 -9.29 -8.58 -1.39
CA THR A 48 -9.25 -9.53 -2.51
C THR A 48 -9.48 -10.93 -1.97
N ALA A 49 -10.46 -11.65 -2.50
CA ALA A 49 -10.86 -12.98 -2.01
C ALA A 49 -9.72 -14.01 -2.16
N ASP A 50 -8.91 -13.87 -3.20
CA ASP A 50 -7.69 -14.65 -3.44
C ASP A 50 -6.82 -13.86 -4.44
N SER A 51 -5.92 -13.05 -3.91
CA SER A 51 -5.02 -12.29 -4.79
C SER A 51 -3.86 -13.13 -5.34
N GLY A 52 -3.68 -14.39 -4.86
CA GLY A 52 -2.44 -15.14 -5.08
C GLY A 52 -1.21 -14.38 -4.55
N GLY A 53 -1.45 -13.27 -3.87
CA GLY A 53 -0.45 -12.34 -3.37
C GLY A 53 0.13 -12.78 -2.02
N ARG A 54 1.19 -12.07 -1.64
CA ARG A 54 1.89 -12.32 -0.39
C ARG A 54 1.05 -12.05 0.86
N TYR A 55 0.12 -11.10 0.76
CA TYR A 55 -0.71 -10.67 1.88
C TYR A 55 -2.15 -11.13 1.68
N PRO A 56 -2.54 -12.28 2.27
CA PRO A 56 -3.90 -12.80 2.12
C PRO A 56 -4.96 -11.75 2.43
N GLY A 57 -5.97 -11.70 1.59
CA GLY A 57 -7.13 -10.83 1.76
C GLY A 57 -6.93 -9.37 1.35
N PHE A 58 -5.73 -8.93 0.94
CA PHE A 58 -5.49 -7.55 0.50
C PHE A 58 -4.61 -7.48 -0.75
N GLY A 59 -4.99 -6.60 -1.66
CA GLY A 59 -4.26 -6.24 -2.85
C GLY A 59 -4.52 -4.79 -3.20
N SER A 60 -4.10 -4.36 -4.37
CA SER A 60 -4.51 -3.08 -4.94
C SER A 60 -5.22 -3.26 -6.27
N VAL A 61 -6.04 -2.28 -6.64
CA VAL A 61 -6.81 -2.25 -7.87
C VAL A 61 -6.47 -0.98 -8.62
N VAL A 62 -6.09 -1.13 -9.88
CA VAL A 62 -5.95 -0.02 -10.83
C VAL A 62 -7.25 0.10 -11.61
N ILE A 63 -7.77 1.32 -11.72
CA ILE A 63 -9.02 1.62 -12.43
C ILE A 63 -8.75 2.75 -13.42
N ASP A 64 -9.12 2.54 -14.67
CA ASP A 64 -9.27 3.63 -15.63
C ASP A 64 -10.66 4.28 -15.41
N VAL A 65 -10.69 5.57 -15.07
CA VAL A 65 -11.94 6.23 -14.66
C VAL A 65 -12.84 6.59 -15.84
N ASP A 66 -12.33 6.58 -17.06
CA ASP A 66 -13.09 6.86 -18.27
C ASP A 66 -13.75 5.60 -18.84
N SER A 67 -13.00 4.51 -18.94
CA SER A 67 -13.51 3.22 -19.44
C SER A 67 -14.16 2.35 -18.37
N GLY A 68 -13.77 2.53 -17.11
CA GLY A 68 -14.15 1.65 -16.01
C GLY A 68 -13.39 0.32 -15.99
N GLU A 69 -12.39 0.14 -16.85
CA GLU A 69 -11.55 -1.04 -16.85
C GLU A 69 -10.74 -1.16 -15.55
N ARG A 70 -10.62 -2.40 -15.04
CA ARG A 70 -9.98 -2.68 -13.76
C ARG A 70 -8.99 -3.81 -13.89
N ARG A 71 -7.86 -3.70 -13.15
CA ARG A 71 -6.93 -4.81 -12.94
C ARG A 71 -6.46 -4.86 -11.50
N THR A 72 -6.32 -6.06 -10.96
CA THR A 72 -5.85 -6.30 -9.59
C THR A 72 -4.34 -6.53 -9.59
N LEU A 73 -3.67 -5.97 -8.60
CA LEU A 73 -2.26 -6.21 -8.30
C LEU A 73 -2.12 -7.01 -7.00
N PRO A 74 -1.06 -7.83 -6.88
CA PRO A 74 -0.97 -8.85 -5.83
C PRO A 74 -0.69 -8.31 -4.42
N MET A 75 -0.36 -7.02 -4.27
CA MET A 75 0.00 -6.43 -2.98
C MET A 75 -0.71 -5.09 -2.74
N PRO A 76 -1.09 -4.78 -1.49
CA PRO A 76 -1.61 -3.46 -1.16
C PRO A 76 -0.50 -2.41 -1.22
N VAL A 77 -0.74 -1.31 -1.93
CA VAL A 77 0.21 -0.20 -2.07
C VAL A 77 0.22 0.70 -0.83
N TYR A 78 1.38 1.24 -0.50
CA TYR A 78 1.53 2.32 0.47
C TYR A 78 1.66 3.67 -0.26
N VAL A 79 2.59 3.76 -1.20
CA VAL A 79 2.81 4.95 -2.02
C VAL A 79 3.24 4.56 -3.42
N VAL A 80 2.72 5.27 -4.41
CA VAL A 80 3.14 5.16 -5.81
C VAL A 80 4.26 6.15 -6.07
N ALA A 81 5.28 5.74 -6.83
CA ALA A 81 6.31 6.64 -7.29
C ALA A 81 5.74 7.72 -8.21
N PRO A 82 6.26 8.95 -8.20
CA PRO A 82 5.82 10.02 -9.11
C PRO A 82 5.83 9.63 -10.59
N SER A 83 6.68 8.69 -10.98
CA SER A 83 6.70 8.13 -12.35
C SER A 83 5.53 7.21 -12.66
N SER A 84 4.73 6.81 -11.68
CA SER A 84 3.69 5.77 -11.74
C SER A 84 4.17 4.38 -12.20
N ALA A 85 5.47 4.19 -12.40
CA ALA A 85 6.03 2.93 -12.89
C ALA A 85 6.05 1.85 -11.80
N TRP A 86 6.23 2.23 -10.55
CA TRP A 86 6.32 1.32 -9.42
C TRP A 86 5.70 1.91 -8.15
N ALA A 87 5.42 1.04 -7.20
CA ALA A 87 4.88 1.39 -5.89
C ALA A 87 5.65 0.69 -4.77
N LEU A 88 5.58 1.26 -3.57
CA LEU A 88 6.03 0.60 -2.35
C LEU A 88 4.83 -0.02 -1.64
N CYS A 89 5.03 -1.24 -1.16
CA CYS A 89 4.00 -2.05 -0.52
C CYS A 89 4.48 -2.54 0.84
N VAL A 90 3.55 -2.71 1.77
CA VAL A 90 3.78 -3.28 3.10
C VAL A 90 2.59 -4.13 3.54
N ASP A 91 2.77 -4.95 4.57
CA ASP A 91 1.66 -5.70 5.19
C ASP A 91 0.78 -4.77 6.05
N TYR A 92 -0.40 -4.43 5.57
CA TYR A 92 -1.37 -3.61 6.32
C TYR A 92 -1.97 -4.31 7.52
N ARG A 93 -1.92 -5.65 7.59
CA ARG A 93 -2.31 -6.42 8.78
C ARG A 93 -1.29 -6.21 9.90
N ARG A 94 0.01 -6.15 9.55
CA ARG A 94 1.09 -5.78 10.48
C ARG A 94 0.88 -4.36 11.01
N LEU A 95 0.57 -3.42 10.14
CA LEU A 95 0.24 -2.06 10.55
C LEU A 95 -0.96 -2.03 11.49
N TYR A 96 -2.01 -2.81 11.22
CA TYR A 96 -3.19 -2.87 12.08
C TYR A 96 -2.86 -3.36 13.50
N VAL A 97 -2.03 -4.39 13.64
CA VAL A 97 -1.63 -4.93 14.96
C VAL A 97 -0.72 -3.95 15.72
N THR A 98 0.14 -3.21 15.02
CA THR A 98 1.10 -2.28 15.64
C THR A 98 0.55 -0.87 15.81
N HIS A 99 -0.33 -0.44 14.91
CA HIS A 99 -0.96 0.86 14.91
C HIS A 99 -2.30 0.81 14.16
N GLU A 100 -3.36 0.44 14.86
CA GLU A 100 -4.69 0.14 14.32
C GLU A 100 -5.21 1.18 13.31
N THR A 101 -4.97 2.46 13.56
CA THR A 101 -5.52 3.57 12.75
C THR A 101 -4.97 3.66 11.34
N ILE A 102 -3.82 3.01 11.05
CA ILE A 102 -3.17 3.03 9.73
C ILE A 102 -3.14 1.67 9.04
N GLY A 103 -3.69 0.64 9.66
CA GLY A 103 -3.74 -0.73 9.12
C GLY A 103 -5.13 -1.14 8.64
N TYR A 104 -5.21 -2.34 8.11
CA TYR A 104 -6.48 -2.99 7.74
C TYR A 104 -6.69 -4.22 8.60
N SER A 105 -7.87 -4.30 9.23
CA SER A 105 -8.24 -5.47 10.05
C SER A 105 -8.44 -6.71 9.18
N GLU A 106 -7.92 -7.85 9.62
CA GLU A 106 -8.17 -9.15 9.01
C GLU A 106 -9.47 -9.76 9.55
N GLU A 107 -10.22 -10.46 8.69
CA GLU A 107 -11.35 -11.27 9.15
C GLU A 107 -10.82 -12.50 9.91
N GLY A 108 -11.30 -12.71 11.14
CA GLY A 108 -10.83 -13.81 11.99
C GLY A 108 -9.95 -13.37 13.16
N GLY A 109 -9.61 -12.10 13.26
CA GLY A 109 -8.89 -11.52 14.38
C GLY A 109 -7.37 -11.48 14.22
N PRO A 110 -6.64 -11.04 15.25
CA PRO A 110 -5.21 -10.80 15.15
C PRO A 110 -4.44 -12.11 14.92
N PHE A 111 -3.55 -12.11 13.96
CA PHE A 111 -2.61 -13.20 13.72
C PHE A 111 -1.27 -12.93 14.43
N ALA A 112 -0.55 -14.02 14.75
CA ALA A 112 0.76 -13.89 15.36
C ALA A 112 1.77 -13.32 14.36
N LEU A 113 2.36 -12.17 14.71
CA LEU A 113 3.38 -11.53 13.88
C LEU A 113 4.79 -11.95 14.32
N PRO A 114 5.66 -12.39 13.41
CA PRO A 114 7.09 -12.44 13.66
C PRO A 114 7.62 -11.06 14.04
N LEU A 115 8.51 -10.95 15.01
CA LEU A 115 9.02 -9.66 15.49
C LEU A 115 9.71 -8.88 14.38
N ALA A 116 10.65 -9.51 13.69
CA ALA A 116 11.43 -8.91 12.59
C ALA A 116 11.74 -9.99 11.52
N PRO A 117 10.80 -10.33 10.63
CA PRO A 117 11.01 -11.35 9.61
C PRO A 117 12.08 -10.95 8.58
N GLU A 118 12.79 -11.94 8.05
CA GLU A 118 13.77 -11.76 6.97
C GLU A 118 13.11 -11.66 5.58
N ASP A 119 11.91 -12.21 5.47
CA ASP A 119 11.16 -12.34 4.22
C ASP A 119 10.00 -11.35 4.10
N ASP A 120 9.86 -10.39 5.01
CA ASP A 120 8.86 -9.34 4.97
C ASP A 120 9.45 -7.97 5.35
N GLY A 121 8.81 -6.87 4.87
CA GLY A 121 9.28 -5.50 5.07
C GLY A 121 8.72 -4.53 4.05
N ILE A 122 9.58 -3.71 3.45
CA ILE A 122 9.23 -2.80 2.37
C ILE A 122 9.44 -3.51 1.03
N TRP A 123 8.40 -3.60 0.23
CA TRP A 123 8.43 -4.19 -1.10
C TRP A 123 8.36 -3.13 -2.18
N HIS A 124 9.07 -3.37 -3.26
CA HIS A 124 8.95 -2.64 -4.51
C HIS A 124 8.14 -3.48 -5.48
N MET A 125 7.06 -2.94 -6.02
CA MET A 125 6.18 -3.61 -6.97
C MET A 125 6.06 -2.78 -8.25
N GLU A 126 6.30 -3.40 -9.41
CA GLU A 126 6.04 -2.80 -10.72
C GLU A 126 4.53 -2.64 -10.94
N VAL A 127 4.07 -1.43 -11.20
CA VAL A 127 2.64 -1.15 -11.36
C VAL A 127 2.07 -1.82 -12.61
N ALA A 128 2.84 -1.93 -13.68
CA ALA A 128 2.38 -2.53 -14.92
C ALA A 128 2.13 -4.05 -14.81
N THR A 129 3.02 -4.77 -14.13
CA THR A 129 3.03 -6.25 -14.11
C THR A 129 2.59 -6.87 -12.78
N GLY A 130 2.72 -6.12 -11.68
CA GLY A 130 2.56 -6.64 -10.33
C GLY A 130 3.79 -7.42 -9.82
N GLU A 131 4.86 -7.53 -10.61
CA GLU A 131 6.11 -8.15 -10.15
C GLU A 131 6.66 -7.40 -8.94
N ALA A 132 6.96 -8.14 -7.86
CA ALA A 132 7.40 -7.55 -6.63
C ALA A 132 8.70 -8.15 -6.12
N ARG A 133 9.56 -7.30 -5.53
CA ARG A 133 10.79 -7.72 -4.85
C ARG A 133 10.90 -7.06 -3.49
N LEU A 134 11.47 -7.78 -2.52
CA LEU A 134 11.74 -7.24 -1.20
C LEU A 134 12.90 -6.23 -1.29
N LEU A 135 12.62 -4.98 -0.93
CA LEU A 135 13.60 -3.90 -0.94
C LEU A 135 14.42 -3.87 0.37
N ALA A 136 13.73 -3.96 1.50
CA ALA A 136 14.33 -4.03 2.83
C ALA A 136 13.48 -4.87 3.77
N SER A 137 14.07 -5.91 4.36
CA SER A 137 13.38 -6.73 5.37
C SER A 137 13.36 -6.06 6.74
N TYR A 138 12.39 -6.43 7.57
CA TYR A 138 12.35 -5.98 8.97
C TYR A 138 13.57 -6.43 9.77
N ALA A 139 14.11 -7.62 9.48
CA ALA A 139 15.37 -8.08 10.07
C ALA A 139 16.54 -7.16 9.73
N ARG A 140 16.66 -6.74 8.47
CA ARG A 140 17.68 -5.79 8.02
C ARG A 140 17.50 -4.41 8.66
N LEU A 141 16.26 -3.91 8.75
CA LEU A 141 15.97 -2.64 9.39
C LEU A 141 16.31 -2.67 10.88
N LYS A 142 15.94 -3.76 11.60
CA LYS A 142 16.32 -3.98 12.99
C LYS A 142 17.85 -3.97 13.19
N ALA A 143 18.60 -4.57 12.29
CA ALA A 143 20.05 -4.64 12.38
C ALA A 143 20.74 -3.28 12.16
N PHE A 144 20.08 -2.36 11.45
CA PHE A 144 20.63 -1.03 11.19
C PHE A 144 20.50 -0.15 12.43
N HIS A 145 21.64 0.30 12.99
CA HIS A 145 21.72 1.03 14.25
C HIS A 145 20.99 0.34 15.42
N HIS A 146 21.16 -0.97 15.53
CA HIS A 146 20.53 -1.82 16.55
C HIS A 146 20.64 -1.25 17.97
N ARG A 147 19.55 -1.37 18.73
CA ARG A 147 19.48 -1.07 20.17
C ARG A 147 18.83 -2.23 20.89
N THR A 148 19.23 -2.52 22.12
CA THR A 148 18.67 -3.63 22.93
C THR A 148 17.16 -3.54 23.11
N SER A 149 16.59 -2.33 23.16
CA SER A 149 15.13 -2.13 23.21
C SER A 149 14.39 -2.68 22.00
N MET A 150 15.06 -2.90 20.87
CA MET A 150 14.47 -3.42 19.63
C MET A 150 14.33 -4.95 19.63
N ASP A 151 14.98 -5.67 20.57
CA ASP A 151 15.07 -7.15 20.53
C ASP A 151 13.72 -7.85 20.67
N LYS A 152 12.81 -7.27 21.44
CA LYS A 152 11.48 -7.82 21.70
C LYS A 152 10.35 -7.03 21.05
N ALA A 153 10.67 -6.06 20.22
CA ALA A 153 9.70 -5.24 19.53
C ALA A 153 9.20 -5.91 18.24
N ILE A 154 7.94 -5.71 17.90
CA ILE A 154 7.41 -5.97 16.57
C ILE A 154 7.86 -4.79 15.69
N HIS A 155 8.69 -5.08 14.68
CA HIS A 155 9.17 -4.06 13.76
C HIS A 155 8.15 -3.78 12.66
N TRP A 156 7.96 -2.52 12.34
CA TRP A 156 7.05 -2.02 11.31
C TRP A 156 7.53 -0.69 10.75
N VAL A 157 6.99 -0.27 9.62
CA VAL A 157 7.34 0.98 8.95
C VAL A 157 6.08 1.75 8.58
N SER A 158 6.18 3.07 8.59
CA SER A 158 5.12 3.97 8.15
C SER A 158 5.71 5.25 7.54
N HIS A 159 4.82 6.17 7.12
CA HIS A 159 5.20 7.47 6.53
C HIS A 159 6.22 7.27 5.41
N ILE A 160 5.93 6.27 4.55
CA ILE A 160 6.81 5.98 3.41
C ILE A 160 6.52 7.00 2.32
N GLU A 161 7.55 7.68 1.85
CA GLU A 161 7.46 8.63 0.76
C GLU A 161 8.53 8.38 -0.30
N VAL A 162 8.23 8.76 -1.53
CA VAL A 162 9.16 8.71 -2.66
C VAL A 162 9.49 10.12 -3.10
N ASN A 163 10.78 10.41 -3.32
CA ASN A 163 11.19 11.73 -3.78
C ASN A 163 10.70 12.01 -5.23
N PRO A 164 10.59 13.29 -5.65
CA PRO A 164 10.06 13.65 -6.97
C PRO A 164 10.75 12.99 -8.17
N SER A 165 12.03 12.65 -8.05
CA SER A 165 12.77 11.95 -9.13
C SER A 165 12.61 10.43 -9.11
N SER A 166 11.78 9.87 -8.22
CA SER A 166 11.54 8.43 -8.07
C SER A 166 12.80 7.61 -7.79
N SER A 167 13.83 8.22 -7.18
CA SER A 167 15.15 7.60 -6.99
C SER A 167 15.51 7.31 -5.54
N ARG A 168 14.74 7.84 -4.59
CA ARG A 168 14.96 7.69 -3.15
C ARG A 168 13.65 7.55 -2.42
N ILE A 169 13.69 6.81 -1.33
CA ILE A 169 12.58 6.66 -0.39
C ILE A 169 13.01 7.15 1.00
N LEU A 170 12.04 7.66 1.75
CA LEU A 170 12.18 7.85 3.19
C LEU A 170 11.02 7.12 3.90
N PHE A 171 11.22 6.76 5.15
CA PHE A 171 10.21 6.11 5.98
C PHE A 171 10.56 6.26 7.47
N LEU A 172 9.59 6.04 8.32
CA LEU A 172 9.78 5.87 9.76
C LEU A 172 9.79 4.38 10.11
N HIS A 173 10.72 3.99 10.98
CA HIS A 173 10.85 2.62 11.51
C HIS A 173 10.93 2.63 13.04
#